data_0ba76e29c6a60d04f761f6c1c4e8d588
#
_entry.id   0ba76e29c6a60d04f761f6c1c4e8d588
#
_cell.length_a   1.000
_cell.length_b   1.000
_cell.length_c   1.000
_cell.angle_alpha   90.00
_cell.angle_beta   90.00
_cell.angle_gamma   90.00
#
_symmetry.space_group_name_H-M   'P 1'
#
loop_
_entity.id
_entity.type
_entity.pdbx_description
1 polymer ?
#
loop_
_entity_poly.entity_id
_entity_poly.type
_entity_poly.pdbx_seq_one_letter_code
_entity_poly.pdbx_strand_id
1 'polypeptide(L)'
;MDRRPQEAPGQPADPRGPGEHGKPEHLAGPPVPPEELIVAAEQVLRHVRHSARTGGLSAAASSALARLSREGPRRLTELARAEGVSQPGMTQLVTRLEHAGLVRRTTAADDGRGVLVEPTGTGLEVLESRRAERARALRHLVAELTEPERRAVETALLALARVIENGSGAP
;
A
#
# COMPACT_ATOMS: atom_id res chain seq x y z
N MET A 1 -9.01 -77.56 -38.68
CA MET A 1 -10.27 -76.78 -38.49
C MET A 1 -9.78 -75.43 -37.85
N ASP A 2 -9.64 -74.54 -38.76
CA ASP A 2 -8.89 -73.26 -38.56
C ASP A 2 -9.89 -72.15 -38.13
N ARG A 3 -9.70 -71.54 -37.00
CA ARG A 3 -10.47 -70.34 -36.55
C ARG A 3 -9.51 -69.20 -36.27
N ARG A 4 -9.39 -68.32 -37.25
CA ARG A 4 -8.78 -67.01 -37.09
C ARG A 4 -9.60 -66.13 -36.11
N PRO A 5 -8.96 -65.35 -35.23
CA PRO A 5 -9.66 -64.31 -34.50
C PRO A 5 -9.91 -63.11 -35.41
N GLN A 6 -11.07 -62.53 -35.30
CA GLN A 6 -11.54 -61.32 -35.97
C GLN A 6 -10.91 -60.08 -35.33
N GLU A 7 -10.26 -59.28 -36.17
CA GLU A 7 -9.78 -57.94 -35.78
C GLU A 7 -10.96 -56.98 -35.60
N ALA A 8 -11.04 -56.32 -34.48
CA ALA A 8 -11.98 -55.24 -34.22
C ALA A 8 -11.51 -53.94 -34.92
N PRO A 9 -12.45 -53.14 -35.50
CA PRO A 9 -12.10 -51.89 -36.19
C PRO A 9 -11.64 -50.81 -35.21
N GLY A 10 -10.52 -50.16 -35.57
CA GLY A 10 -9.93 -49.06 -34.82
C GLY A 10 -10.85 -47.86 -34.63
N GLN A 11 -10.89 -47.32 -33.42
CA GLN A 11 -11.50 -46.06 -33.12
C GLN A 11 -10.72 -44.91 -33.80
N PRO A 12 -11.40 -43.94 -34.42
CA PRO A 12 -10.72 -42.74 -34.93
C PRO A 12 -10.18 -41.89 -33.78
N ALA A 13 -8.95 -41.51 -33.90
CA ALA A 13 -8.28 -40.58 -33.00
C ALA A 13 -9.01 -39.20 -32.96
N ASP A 14 -9.35 -38.73 -31.77
CA ASP A 14 -9.88 -37.39 -31.52
C ASP A 14 -8.79 -36.33 -31.80
N PRO A 15 -8.99 -35.40 -32.75
CA PRO A 15 -7.98 -34.40 -33.11
C PRO A 15 -7.97 -33.20 -32.18
N ARG A 16 -8.53 -33.29 -30.98
CA ARG A 16 -8.46 -32.21 -30.00
C ARG A 16 -7.19 -32.30 -29.17
N GLY A 17 -6.14 -31.65 -29.66
CA GLY A 17 -4.94 -31.34 -28.92
C GLY A 17 -5.25 -30.54 -27.64
N PRO A 18 -4.31 -30.52 -26.66
CA PRO A 18 -4.52 -29.83 -25.40
C PRO A 18 -4.79 -28.34 -25.66
N GLY A 19 -5.99 -27.91 -25.26
CA GLY A 19 -6.46 -26.54 -25.43
C GLY A 19 -5.39 -25.53 -24.96
N GLU A 20 -4.96 -24.71 -25.89
CA GLU A 20 -4.25 -23.48 -25.60
C GLU A 20 -5.13 -22.69 -24.63
N HIS A 21 -4.65 -22.60 -23.40
CA HIS A 21 -5.21 -21.68 -22.41
C HIS A 21 -5.01 -20.29 -22.98
N GLY A 22 -6.06 -19.74 -23.55
CA GLY A 22 -6.10 -18.39 -24.08
C GLY A 22 -5.56 -17.42 -23.05
N LYS A 23 -4.38 -16.87 -23.32
CA LYS A 23 -3.91 -15.67 -22.65
C LYS A 23 -5.02 -14.63 -22.77
N PRO A 24 -5.33 -13.87 -21.73
CA PRO A 24 -6.28 -12.78 -21.85
C PRO A 24 -5.67 -11.68 -22.73
N GLU A 25 -5.93 -11.74 -24.02
CA GLU A 25 -5.43 -10.83 -25.07
C GLU A 25 -6.15 -9.48 -25.10
N HIS A 26 -6.94 -9.13 -24.09
CA HIS A 26 -7.89 -8.02 -24.23
C HIS A 26 -7.62 -6.78 -23.36
N LEU A 27 -6.38 -6.56 -22.89
CA LEU A 27 -6.01 -5.30 -22.22
C LEU A 27 -4.65 -4.73 -22.72
N ALA A 28 -4.13 -5.18 -23.85
CA ALA A 28 -2.86 -4.70 -24.38
C ALA A 28 -3.06 -3.56 -25.39
N GLY A 29 -3.45 -2.39 -24.89
CA GLY A 29 -3.09 -1.14 -25.52
C GLY A 29 -1.55 -0.95 -25.44
N PRO A 30 -0.96 0.00 -26.19
CA PRO A 30 0.47 0.30 -26.07
C PRO A 30 0.77 0.61 -24.58
N PRO A 31 1.99 0.25 -24.10
CA PRO A 31 2.36 0.51 -22.72
C PRO A 31 2.27 2.02 -22.44
N VAL A 32 1.58 2.37 -21.34
CA VAL A 32 1.46 3.76 -20.90
C VAL A 32 2.83 4.24 -20.42
N PRO A 33 3.32 5.40 -20.87
CA PRO A 33 4.59 5.96 -20.41
C PRO A 33 4.63 6.13 -18.90
N PRO A 34 5.76 5.85 -18.23
CA PRO A 34 5.90 6.02 -16.77
C PRO A 34 5.57 7.43 -16.29
N GLU A 35 5.81 8.46 -17.11
CA GLU A 35 5.52 9.86 -16.83
C GLU A 35 4.01 10.11 -16.69
N GLU A 36 3.20 9.46 -17.50
CA GLU A 36 1.74 9.55 -17.39
C GLU A 36 1.22 8.80 -16.16
N LEU A 37 1.81 7.64 -15.85
CA LEU A 37 1.45 6.88 -14.66
C LEU A 37 1.75 7.65 -13.37
N ILE A 38 2.89 8.36 -13.30
CA ILE A 38 3.21 9.15 -12.10
C ILE A 38 2.25 10.31 -11.92
N VAL A 39 1.86 11.02 -13.01
CA VAL A 39 0.88 12.10 -12.94
C VAL A 39 -0.47 11.58 -12.45
N ALA A 40 -0.94 10.46 -12.97
CA ALA A 40 -2.19 9.83 -12.54
C ALA A 40 -2.13 9.41 -11.07
N ALA A 41 -1.04 8.79 -10.63
CA ALA A 41 -0.82 8.40 -9.24
C ALA A 41 -0.83 9.61 -8.29
N GLU A 42 -0.17 10.71 -8.66
CA GLU A 42 -0.17 11.96 -7.90
C GLU A 42 -1.57 12.58 -7.77
N GLN A 43 -2.38 12.54 -8.84
CA GLN A 43 -3.76 13.02 -8.80
C GLN A 43 -4.62 12.22 -7.81
N VAL A 44 -4.56 10.88 -7.89
CA VAL A 44 -5.28 10.00 -6.97
C VAL A 44 -4.83 10.23 -5.52
N LEU A 45 -3.52 10.26 -5.27
CA LEU A 45 -2.97 10.51 -3.94
C LEU A 45 -3.38 11.88 -3.38
N ARG A 46 -3.37 12.91 -4.21
CA ARG A 46 -3.82 14.27 -3.84
C ARG A 46 -5.27 14.27 -3.44
N HIS A 47 -6.15 13.67 -4.24
CA HIS A 47 -7.57 13.55 -3.96
C HIS A 47 -7.84 12.84 -2.63
N VAL A 48 -7.27 11.66 -2.45
CA VAL A 48 -7.44 10.84 -1.24
C VAL A 48 -6.88 11.56 0.01
N ARG A 49 -5.75 12.28 -0.11
CA ARG A 49 -5.18 13.04 1.00
C ARG A 49 -6.03 14.25 1.40
N HIS A 50 -6.58 14.97 0.42
CA HIS A 50 -7.44 16.13 0.69
C HIS A 50 -8.78 15.76 1.32
N SER A 51 -9.25 14.53 1.08
CA SER A 51 -10.50 14.04 1.65
C SER A 51 -10.39 13.69 3.13
N ALA A 52 -9.18 13.52 3.67
CA ALA A 52 -8.95 13.23 5.08
C ALA A 52 -8.68 14.51 5.87
N ARG A 53 -9.72 15.10 6.46
CA ARG A 53 -9.66 16.37 7.19
C ARG A 53 -9.58 16.24 8.71
N THR A 54 -9.86 15.05 9.24
CA THR A 54 -9.88 14.82 10.70
C THR A 54 -8.53 15.15 11.35
N GLY A 55 -8.56 15.91 12.42
CA GLY A 55 -7.40 16.19 13.27
C GLY A 55 -6.38 17.21 12.73
N GLY A 56 -6.63 17.91 11.59
CA GLY A 56 -5.80 19.03 11.13
C GLY A 56 -4.31 18.73 10.92
N LEU A 57 -3.89 17.46 10.84
CA LEU A 57 -2.49 17.07 10.71
C LEU A 57 -1.92 17.37 9.31
N SER A 58 -0.71 17.89 9.25
CA SER A 58 0.05 17.97 8.00
C SER A 58 0.42 16.57 7.48
N ALA A 59 0.80 16.48 6.20
CA ALA A 59 1.26 15.21 5.61
C ALA A 59 2.45 14.61 6.38
N ALA A 60 3.44 15.44 6.75
CA ALA A 60 4.59 15.02 7.53
C ALA A 60 4.21 14.51 8.93
N ALA A 61 3.27 15.20 9.62
CA ALA A 61 2.77 14.78 10.91
C ALA A 61 2.02 13.42 10.83
N SER A 62 1.20 13.23 9.79
CA SER A 62 0.51 11.96 9.56
C SER A 62 1.48 10.83 9.23
N SER A 63 2.55 11.10 8.45
CA SER A 63 3.57 10.11 8.11
C SER A 63 4.36 9.68 9.35
N ALA A 64 4.85 10.63 10.13
CA ALA A 64 5.58 10.35 11.37
C ALA A 64 4.73 9.55 12.37
N LEU A 65 3.47 9.94 12.58
CA LEU A 65 2.56 9.22 13.46
C LEU A 65 2.26 7.80 12.96
N ALA A 66 2.06 7.63 11.65
CA ALA A 66 1.84 6.32 11.04
C ALA A 66 3.07 5.41 11.17
N ARG A 67 4.29 5.97 11.04
CA ARG A 67 5.53 5.24 11.26
C ARG A 67 5.65 4.77 12.70
N LEU A 68 5.45 5.66 13.67
CA LEU A 68 5.47 5.33 15.10
C LEU A 68 4.44 4.23 15.46
N SER A 69 3.28 4.26 14.83
CA SER A 69 2.26 3.23 15.01
C SER A 69 2.67 1.85 14.49
N ARG A 70 3.43 1.78 13.37
CA ARG A 70 3.87 0.52 12.76
C ARG A 70 5.14 -0.05 13.39
N GLU A 71 6.09 0.83 13.68
CA GLU A 71 7.46 0.46 14.04
C GLU A 71 7.73 0.57 15.55
N GLY A 72 6.75 1.11 16.31
CA GLY A 72 6.90 1.34 17.74
C GLY A 72 7.66 2.64 18.07
N PRO A 73 8.01 2.83 19.36
CA PRO A 73 8.74 4.02 19.83
C PRO A 73 10.09 4.18 19.12
N ARG A 74 10.44 5.42 18.74
CA ARG A 74 11.67 5.75 18.00
C ARG A 74 12.37 6.97 18.58
N ARG A 75 13.70 7.00 18.43
CA ARG A 75 14.49 8.20 18.72
C ARG A 75 14.18 9.30 17.70
N LEU A 76 14.23 10.55 18.15
CA LEU A 76 13.93 11.70 17.29
C LEU A 76 14.83 11.76 16.05
N THR A 77 16.12 11.40 16.20
CA THR A 77 17.09 11.34 15.09
C THR A 77 16.79 10.26 14.07
N GLU A 78 16.30 9.09 14.51
CA GLU A 78 15.89 8.00 13.64
C GLU A 78 14.64 8.39 12.87
N LEU A 79 13.67 9.02 13.54
CA LEU A 79 12.44 9.50 12.92
C LEU A 79 12.73 10.58 11.88
N ALA A 80 13.64 11.54 12.18
CA ALA A 80 14.05 12.56 11.23
C ALA A 80 14.67 11.97 9.96
N ARG A 81 15.58 10.99 10.12
CA ARG A 81 16.22 10.31 8.99
C ARG A 81 15.18 9.55 8.16
N ALA A 82 14.30 8.79 8.81
CA ALA A 82 13.30 7.96 8.14
C ALA A 82 12.24 8.78 7.39
N GLU A 83 11.94 10.01 7.85
CA GLU A 83 11.00 10.93 7.18
C GLU A 83 11.69 11.90 6.20
N GLY A 84 13.02 11.84 6.06
CA GLY A 84 13.76 12.70 5.14
C GLY A 84 13.73 14.19 5.52
N VAL A 85 13.57 14.51 6.82
CA VAL A 85 13.51 15.90 7.31
C VAL A 85 14.70 16.22 8.21
N SER A 86 15.02 17.50 8.35
CA SER A 86 16.07 17.93 9.27
C SER A 86 15.70 17.65 10.74
N GLN A 87 16.68 17.41 11.59
CA GLN A 87 16.44 17.17 13.00
C GLN A 87 15.72 18.34 13.70
N PRO A 88 16.03 19.62 13.44
CA PRO A 88 15.24 20.74 13.95
C PRO A 88 13.78 20.72 13.49
N GLY A 89 13.54 20.39 12.21
CA GLY A 89 12.19 20.25 11.65
C GLY A 89 11.40 19.14 12.32
N MET A 90 12.02 17.99 12.56
CA MET A 90 11.40 16.87 13.29
C MET A 90 11.13 17.25 14.74
N THR A 91 12.04 17.97 15.42
CA THR A 91 11.83 18.44 16.78
C THR A 91 10.58 19.32 16.87
N GLN A 92 10.43 20.29 15.97
CA GLN A 92 9.26 21.16 15.92
C GLN A 92 7.96 20.37 15.62
N LEU A 93 8.04 19.39 14.71
CA LEU A 93 6.90 18.55 14.35
C LEU A 93 6.44 17.72 15.54
N VAL A 94 7.37 17.05 16.24
CA VAL A 94 7.06 16.23 17.42
C VAL A 94 6.53 17.09 18.56
N THR A 95 7.09 18.30 18.79
CA THR A 95 6.57 19.22 19.80
C THR A 95 5.13 19.63 19.52
N ARG A 96 4.78 19.89 18.25
CA ARG A 96 3.37 20.18 17.89
C ARG A 96 2.45 18.97 18.10
N LEU A 97 2.91 17.77 17.74
CA LEU A 97 2.16 16.54 17.98
C LEU A 97 1.96 16.25 19.47
N GLU A 98 2.97 16.54 20.28
CA GLU A 98 2.92 16.39 21.74
C GLU A 98 1.94 17.40 22.38
N HIS A 99 1.98 18.68 21.98
CA HIS A 99 1.00 19.68 22.42
C HIS A 99 -0.44 19.33 22.00
N ALA A 100 -0.60 18.64 20.86
CA ALA A 100 -1.90 18.12 20.43
C ALA A 100 -2.31 16.81 21.13
N GLY A 101 -1.47 16.28 22.04
CA GLY A 101 -1.74 15.04 22.76
C GLY A 101 -1.64 13.78 21.91
N LEU A 102 -1.03 13.83 20.73
CA LEU A 102 -1.00 12.72 19.76
C LEU A 102 0.22 11.82 19.92
N VAL A 103 1.31 12.37 20.48
CA VAL A 103 2.50 11.61 20.84
C VAL A 103 2.94 12.02 22.23
N ARG A 104 3.80 11.20 22.84
CA ARG A 104 4.50 11.54 24.10
C ARG A 104 5.96 11.18 24.00
N ARG A 105 6.79 11.83 24.79
CA ARG A 105 8.20 11.49 24.99
C ARG A 105 8.32 10.56 26.19
N THR A 106 9.12 9.50 26.03
CA THR A 106 9.42 8.54 27.08
C THR A 106 10.93 8.35 27.17
N THR A 107 11.42 7.89 28.31
CA THR A 107 12.85 7.58 28.48
C THR A 107 13.10 6.17 27.97
N ALA A 108 14.18 5.97 27.20
CA ALA A 108 14.60 4.64 26.76
C ALA A 108 14.96 3.78 27.99
N ALA A 109 14.44 2.54 28.05
CA ALA A 109 14.65 1.65 29.18
C ALA A 109 16.11 1.16 29.31
N ASP A 110 16.85 1.08 28.17
CA ASP A 110 18.13 0.37 28.11
C ASP A 110 19.34 1.15 28.64
N ASP A 111 19.36 2.49 28.56
CA ASP A 111 20.50 3.29 29.00
C ASP A 111 20.14 4.59 29.75
N GLY A 112 18.85 4.86 29.94
CA GLY A 112 18.36 6.05 30.65
C GLY A 112 18.69 7.39 30.00
N ARG A 113 19.43 7.40 28.88
CA ARG A 113 19.95 8.64 28.23
C ARG A 113 19.23 9.01 26.94
N GLY A 114 18.35 8.15 26.43
CA GLY A 114 17.66 8.37 25.17
C GLY A 114 16.21 8.78 25.38
N VAL A 115 15.75 9.79 24.62
CA VAL A 115 14.34 10.15 24.55
C VAL A 115 13.73 9.46 23.34
N LEU A 116 12.70 8.66 23.62
CA LEU A 116 11.86 8.02 22.60
C LEU A 116 10.58 8.80 22.41
N VAL A 117 10.06 8.78 21.20
CA VAL A 117 8.73 9.31 20.85
C VAL A 117 7.82 8.13 20.55
N GLU A 118 6.66 8.14 21.14
CA GLU A 118 5.63 7.11 20.89
C GLU A 118 4.24 7.73 20.72
N PRO A 119 3.32 7.08 19.99
CA PRO A 119 1.96 7.56 19.83
C PRO A 119 1.18 7.38 21.14
N THR A 120 0.25 8.29 21.41
CA THR A 120 -0.78 8.12 22.45
C THR A 120 -1.98 7.36 21.90
N GLY A 121 -2.90 6.93 22.79
CA GLY A 121 -4.20 6.38 22.38
C GLY A 121 -4.95 7.32 21.44
N THR A 122 -5.03 8.61 21.81
CA THR A 122 -5.64 9.66 20.97
C THR A 122 -4.95 9.80 19.62
N GLY A 123 -3.61 9.70 19.58
CA GLY A 123 -2.85 9.71 18.33
C GLY A 123 -3.22 8.55 17.41
N LEU A 124 -3.38 7.36 17.95
CA LEU A 124 -3.80 6.18 17.20
C LEU A 124 -5.24 6.31 16.68
N GLU A 125 -6.16 6.82 17.49
CA GLU A 125 -7.55 7.07 17.10
C GLU A 125 -7.64 8.08 15.94
N VAL A 126 -6.89 9.19 16.02
CA VAL A 126 -6.82 10.19 14.94
C VAL A 126 -6.24 9.57 13.66
N LEU A 127 -5.21 8.75 13.77
CA LEU A 127 -4.61 8.04 12.63
C LEU A 127 -5.62 7.11 11.94
N GLU A 128 -6.34 6.31 12.71
CA GLU A 128 -7.37 5.40 12.20
C GLU A 128 -8.55 6.14 11.57
N SER A 129 -9.02 7.22 12.18
CA SER A 129 -10.08 8.06 11.61
C SER A 129 -9.66 8.61 10.24
N ARG A 130 -8.45 9.13 10.11
CA ARG A 130 -7.91 9.61 8.81
C ARG A 130 -7.75 8.48 7.80
N ARG A 131 -7.38 7.28 8.24
CA ARG A 131 -7.29 6.11 7.38
C ARG A 131 -8.67 5.73 6.84
N ALA A 132 -9.70 5.74 7.70
CA ALA A 132 -11.07 5.47 7.31
C ALA A 132 -11.62 6.52 6.32
N GLU A 133 -11.32 7.82 6.52
CA GLU A 133 -11.69 8.88 5.58
C GLU A 133 -11.04 8.67 4.21
N ARG A 134 -9.73 8.39 4.17
CA ARG A 134 -9.02 8.09 2.92
C ARG A 134 -9.57 6.85 2.21
N ALA A 135 -9.86 5.79 2.98
CA ALA A 135 -10.46 4.59 2.43
C ALA A 135 -11.85 4.85 1.85
N ARG A 136 -12.64 5.74 2.49
CA ARG A 136 -13.95 6.15 1.97
C ARG A 136 -13.81 6.93 0.67
N ALA A 137 -12.88 7.89 0.60
CA ALA A 137 -12.62 8.65 -0.61
C ALA A 137 -12.16 7.76 -1.78
N LEU A 138 -11.26 6.82 -1.50
CA LEU A 138 -10.81 5.85 -2.52
C LEU A 138 -11.97 4.96 -2.98
N ARG A 139 -12.82 4.47 -2.07
CA ARG A 139 -14.00 3.68 -2.45
C ARG A 139 -14.95 4.44 -3.37
N HIS A 140 -15.17 5.74 -3.14
CA HIS A 140 -15.99 6.55 -4.03
C HIS A 140 -15.40 6.64 -5.44
N LEU A 141 -14.08 6.89 -5.55
CA LEU A 141 -13.43 6.89 -6.87
C LEU A 141 -13.54 5.53 -7.58
N VAL A 142 -13.29 4.45 -6.85
CA VAL A 142 -13.34 3.09 -7.41
C VAL A 142 -14.78 2.70 -7.80
N ALA A 143 -15.79 3.24 -7.13
CA ALA A 143 -17.19 2.98 -7.47
C ALA A 143 -17.63 3.58 -8.82
N GLU A 144 -16.95 4.65 -9.30
CA GLU A 144 -17.21 5.25 -10.61
C GLU A 144 -16.59 4.46 -11.78
N LEU A 145 -15.72 3.48 -11.49
CA LEU A 145 -15.07 2.65 -12.49
C LEU A 145 -15.98 1.54 -12.99
N THR A 146 -15.78 1.12 -14.23
CA THR A 146 -16.35 -0.11 -14.75
C THR A 146 -15.79 -1.31 -14.00
N GLU A 147 -16.48 -2.43 -14.02
CA GLU A 147 -16.05 -3.65 -13.31
C GLU A 147 -14.65 -4.15 -13.73
N PRO A 148 -14.26 -4.17 -15.02
CA PRO A 148 -12.90 -4.52 -15.42
C PRO A 148 -11.85 -3.55 -14.87
N GLU A 149 -12.10 -2.23 -14.93
CA GLU A 149 -11.18 -1.21 -14.41
C GLU A 149 -11.02 -1.31 -12.90
N ARG A 150 -12.11 -1.56 -12.17
CA ARG A 150 -12.10 -1.78 -10.72
C ARG A 150 -11.17 -2.92 -10.33
N ARG A 151 -11.33 -4.09 -10.96
CA ARG A 151 -10.47 -5.25 -10.73
C ARG A 151 -9.02 -4.98 -11.08
N ALA A 152 -8.77 -4.25 -12.17
CA ALA A 152 -7.43 -3.87 -12.57
C ALA A 152 -6.75 -3.00 -11.50
N VAL A 153 -7.45 -1.98 -10.98
CA VAL A 153 -6.95 -1.10 -9.91
C VAL A 153 -6.69 -1.86 -8.62
N GLU A 154 -7.62 -2.71 -8.18
CA GLU A 154 -7.47 -3.52 -6.97
C GLU A 154 -6.24 -4.43 -7.07
N THR A 155 -6.10 -5.13 -8.20
CA THR A 155 -4.97 -6.03 -8.44
C THR A 155 -3.65 -5.27 -8.50
N ALA A 156 -3.60 -4.16 -9.26
CA ALA A 156 -2.38 -3.38 -9.46
C ALA A 156 -1.89 -2.73 -8.15
N LEU A 157 -2.78 -2.13 -7.37
CA LEU A 157 -2.40 -1.48 -6.10
C LEU A 157 -1.84 -2.48 -5.10
N LEU A 158 -2.45 -3.66 -4.97
CA LEU A 158 -1.95 -4.71 -4.08
C LEU A 158 -0.61 -5.28 -4.56
N ALA A 159 -0.43 -5.45 -5.87
CA ALA A 159 0.83 -5.90 -6.45
C ALA A 159 1.96 -4.89 -6.21
N LEU A 160 1.71 -3.59 -6.43
CA LEU A 160 2.68 -2.53 -6.19
C LEU A 160 3.05 -2.43 -4.70
N ALA A 161 2.08 -2.51 -3.79
CA ALA A 161 2.33 -2.51 -2.35
C ALA A 161 3.28 -3.65 -1.95
N ARG A 162 3.02 -4.86 -2.44
CA ARG A 162 3.88 -6.03 -2.18
C ARG A 162 5.31 -5.84 -2.71
N VAL A 163 5.47 -5.25 -3.90
CA VAL A 163 6.82 -4.99 -4.46
C VAL A 163 7.58 -3.98 -3.60
N ILE A 164 6.91 -2.92 -3.13
CA ILE A 164 7.51 -1.91 -2.24
C ILE A 164 7.94 -2.55 -0.91
N GLU A 165 7.08 -3.38 -0.30
CA GLU A 165 7.37 -4.07 0.96
C GLU A 165 8.59 -4.99 0.83
N ASN A 166 8.65 -5.78 -0.23
CA ASN A 166 9.76 -6.69 -0.51
C ASN A 166 11.06 -5.94 -0.85
N GLY A 167 10.98 -4.81 -1.57
CA GLY A 167 12.14 -3.98 -1.92
C GLY A 167 12.70 -3.16 -0.76
N SER A 168 11.87 -2.85 0.25
CA SER A 168 12.30 -2.12 1.46
C SER A 168 13.02 -3.01 2.49
N GLY A 169 13.03 -4.32 2.29
CA GLY A 169 13.69 -5.31 3.15
C GLY A 169 15.08 -5.76 2.68
N ALA A 170 15.61 -5.21 1.58
CA ALA A 170 16.99 -5.48 1.16
C ALA A 170 17.97 -4.59 1.96
N PRO A 171 19.04 -5.14 2.53
CA PRO A 171 20.00 -4.45 3.37
C PRO A 171 20.81 -3.39 2.63
#